data_9ea3388d245ad48f6e4251cbbdb41d0e
#
_entry.id   9ea3388d245ad48f6e4251cbbdb41d0e
#
_cell.length_a   1.000
_cell.length_b   1.000
_cell.length_c   1.000
_cell.angle_alpha   90.00
_cell.angle_beta   90.00
_cell.angle_gamma   90.00
#
_symmetry.space_group_name_H-M   'P 1'
#
loop_
_entity.id
_entity.type
_entity.pdbx_description
1 polymer ?
#
loop_
_entity_poly.entity_id
_entity_poly.type
_entity_poly.pdbx_seq_one_letter_code
_entity_poly.pdbx_strand_id
1 'polypeptide(L)'
;MMHIFIFNNASRAANYGIGTYVRLLSDGLLGRSGVKVSFVDLFSDVKEYSIADDERGCRHYQVPALFSGMENEPYCRNVFYFLARHIKAEDDERLVFHFNYFQHKPLASLLKGQYFDCRIVFTVHYLGWCFELKGNKTRFRELIAEEYQPKDDKERGLLASVENEKEFLHLADEVIVLSKDTQQILAEGYGVSSDKMHLVYNGLGDGLCFD
;
A
#
# COMPACT_ATOMS: atom_id res chain seq x y z
N MET A 1 -11.97 1.88 -19.57
CA MET A 1 -12.22 2.56 -18.27
C MET A 1 -11.17 2.10 -17.26
N MET A 2 -10.80 2.92 -16.24
CA MET A 2 -9.86 2.51 -15.17
C MET A 2 -10.63 2.36 -13.86
N HIS A 3 -10.50 1.22 -13.19
CA HIS A 3 -11.09 0.97 -11.88
C HIS A 3 -9.99 0.82 -10.84
N ILE A 4 -9.91 1.75 -9.91
CA ILE A 4 -8.89 1.83 -8.87
C ILE A 4 -9.47 1.31 -7.56
N PHE A 5 -8.87 0.26 -7.02
CA PHE A 5 -9.17 -0.27 -5.69
C PHE A 5 -8.10 0.22 -4.72
N ILE A 6 -8.48 1.07 -3.77
CA ILE A 6 -7.58 1.62 -2.76
C ILE A 6 -7.67 0.77 -1.49
N PHE A 7 -6.56 0.13 -1.12
CA PHE A 7 -6.45 -0.69 0.07
C PHE A 7 -6.08 0.18 1.28
N ASN A 8 -6.97 0.21 2.25
CA ASN A 8 -6.81 0.98 3.47
C ASN A 8 -6.98 0.08 4.71
N ASN A 9 -6.33 0.43 5.82
CA ASN A 9 -6.50 -0.23 7.11
C ASN A 9 -7.41 0.59 8.01
N ALA A 10 -8.37 -0.03 8.68
CA ALA A 10 -9.11 0.58 9.78
C ALA A 10 -8.24 0.69 11.04
N SER A 11 -7.10 1.38 10.93
CA SER A 11 -6.14 1.59 12.02
C SER A 11 -6.12 3.06 12.44
N ARG A 12 -5.49 3.34 13.59
CA ARG A 12 -5.28 4.73 14.04
C ARG A 12 -4.52 5.56 13.00
N ALA A 13 -3.55 4.97 12.29
CA ALA A 13 -2.82 5.64 11.21
C ALA A 13 -3.72 5.99 10.02
N ALA A 14 -4.77 5.19 9.76
CA ALA A 14 -5.76 5.47 8.74
C ALA A 14 -6.63 6.70 9.04
N ASN A 15 -6.76 7.08 10.30
CA ASN A 15 -7.53 8.27 10.69
C ASN A 15 -6.73 9.57 10.63
N TYR A 16 -5.40 9.50 10.43
CA TYR A 16 -4.52 10.68 10.39
C TYR A 16 -3.73 10.76 9.08
N GLY A 17 -2.45 10.46 9.08
CA GLY A 17 -1.57 10.68 7.92
C GLY A 17 -1.99 9.95 6.64
N ILE A 18 -1.99 8.63 6.66
CA ILE A 18 -2.32 7.80 5.48
C ILE A 18 -3.80 7.95 5.10
N GLY A 19 -4.69 8.02 6.06
CA GLY A 19 -6.12 8.24 5.79
C GLY A 19 -6.40 9.59 5.16
N THR A 20 -5.70 10.65 5.59
CA THR A 20 -5.80 11.96 4.94
C THR A 20 -5.30 11.89 3.49
N TYR A 21 -4.18 11.23 3.24
CA TYR A 21 -3.69 10.99 1.89
C TYR A 21 -4.70 10.24 1.02
N VAL A 22 -5.24 9.12 1.52
CA VAL A 22 -6.23 8.30 0.79
C VAL A 22 -7.47 9.11 0.46
N ARG A 23 -7.98 9.92 1.40
CA ARG A 23 -9.13 10.80 1.18
C ARG A 23 -8.86 11.83 0.09
N LEU A 24 -7.75 12.57 0.18
CA LEU A 24 -7.39 13.59 -0.82
C LEU A 24 -7.13 12.98 -2.20
N LEU A 25 -6.48 11.81 -2.25
CA LEU A 25 -6.28 11.07 -3.49
C LEU A 25 -7.62 10.66 -4.11
N SER A 26 -8.53 10.10 -3.32
CA SER A 26 -9.84 9.67 -3.81
C SER A 26 -10.67 10.85 -4.31
N ASP A 27 -10.67 11.98 -3.60
CA ASP A 27 -11.37 13.20 -4.01
C ASP A 27 -10.85 13.70 -5.37
N GLY A 28 -9.54 13.68 -5.58
CA GLY A 28 -8.93 14.05 -6.86
C GLY A 28 -9.19 13.05 -7.99
N LEU A 29 -9.40 11.77 -7.69
CA LEU A 29 -9.68 10.73 -8.68
C LEU A 29 -11.15 10.71 -9.11
N LEU A 30 -12.08 10.90 -8.17
CA LEU A 30 -13.54 10.87 -8.43
C LEU A 30 -14.02 11.93 -9.41
N GLY A 31 -13.30 13.04 -9.51
CA GLY A 31 -13.61 14.10 -10.51
C GLY A 31 -13.14 13.78 -11.94
N ARG A 32 -12.49 12.64 -12.17
CA ARG A 32 -11.88 12.30 -13.46
C ARG A 32 -12.78 11.41 -14.30
N SER A 33 -13.02 11.82 -15.55
CA SER A 33 -13.74 11.01 -16.54
C SER A 33 -13.02 9.69 -16.81
N GLY A 34 -13.78 8.58 -16.84
CA GLY A 34 -13.23 7.25 -17.10
C GLY A 34 -12.50 6.59 -15.93
N VAL A 35 -12.57 7.19 -14.73
CA VAL A 35 -12.02 6.62 -13.49
C VAL A 35 -13.16 6.24 -12.55
N LYS A 36 -13.10 5.02 -12.03
CA LYS A 36 -13.95 4.50 -10.96
C LYS A 36 -13.07 4.19 -9.75
N VAL A 37 -13.55 4.51 -8.55
CA VAL A 37 -12.82 4.26 -7.29
C VAL A 37 -13.65 3.34 -6.42
N SER A 38 -12.99 2.34 -5.85
CA SER A 38 -13.52 1.48 -4.78
C SER A 38 -12.51 1.39 -3.65
N PHE A 39 -12.99 1.14 -2.44
CA PHE A 39 -12.15 0.97 -1.26
C PHE A 39 -12.19 -0.50 -0.80
N VAL A 40 -11.05 -0.96 -0.32
CA VAL A 40 -10.93 -2.23 0.40
C VAL A 40 -10.51 -1.89 1.82
N ASP A 41 -11.49 -1.89 2.72
CA ASP A 41 -11.29 -1.50 4.12
C ASP A 41 -10.94 -2.72 4.95
N LEU A 42 -9.63 -2.91 5.15
CA LEU A 42 -9.07 -4.05 5.87
C LEU A 42 -9.08 -3.79 7.39
N PHE A 43 -9.22 -4.85 8.17
CA PHE A 43 -9.29 -4.81 9.63
C PHE A 43 -10.40 -3.87 10.16
N SER A 44 -11.53 -3.81 9.44
CA SER A 44 -12.64 -2.95 9.82
C SER A 44 -13.44 -3.52 10.99
N ASP A 45 -14.19 -2.65 11.68
CA ASP A 45 -14.97 -3.00 12.88
C ASP A 45 -16.28 -3.74 12.58
N VAL A 46 -16.50 -4.13 11.30
CA VAL A 46 -17.65 -4.94 10.91
C VAL A 46 -17.53 -6.36 11.43
N LYS A 47 -18.66 -7.02 11.70
CA LYS A 47 -18.69 -8.39 12.21
C LYS A 47 -18.47 -9.45 11.12
N GLU A 48 -18.82 -9.12 9.89
CA GLU A 48 -18.76 -10.01 8.74
C GLU A 48 -18.37 -9.24 7.47
N TYR A 49 -17.94 -9.95 6.45
CA TYR A 49 -17.63 -9.36 5.15
C TYR A 49 -18.87 -8.66 4.58
N SER A 50 -18.72 -7.42 4.18
CA SER A 50 -19.83 -6.65 3.61
C SER A 50 -19.37 -5.78 2.45
N ILE A 51 -20.34 -5.43 1.60
CA ILE A 51 -20.15 -4.51 0.49
C ILE A 51 -21.22 -3.43 0.62
N ALA A 52 -20.80 -2.17 0.64
CA ALA A 52 -21.68 -1.01 0.74
C ALA A 52 -21.19 0.09 -0.20
N ASP A 53 -22.10 0.90 -0.71
CA ASP A 53 -21.75 2.08 -1.47
C ASP A 53 -21.86 3.32 -0.56
N ASP A 54 -20.91 4.25 -0.63
CA ASP A 54 -20.94 5.51 0.11
C ASP A 54 -21.79 6.58 -0.63
N GLU A 55 -21.98 7.74 0.00
CA GLU A 55 -22.74 8.87 -0.54
C GLU A 55 -22.16 9.43 -1.86
N ARG A 56 -20.88 9.15 -2.14
CA ARG A 56 -20.16 9.56 -3.35
C ARG A 56 -20.28 8.52 -4.46
N GLY A 57 -20.95 7.37 -4.20
CA GLY A 57 -21.08 6.25 -5.12
C GLY A 57 -19.83 5.36 -5.18
N CYS A 58 -18.91 5.50 -4.23
CA CYS A 58 -17.78 4.61 -4.10
C CYS A 58 -18.18 3.31 -3.41
N ARG A 59 -17.74 2.19 -3.94
CA ARG A 59 -17.95 0.88 -3.33
C ARG A 59 -16.90 0.56 -2.30
N HIS A 60 -17.33 0.16 -1.11
CA HIS A 60 -16.51 -0.27 -0.01
C HIS A 60 -16.62 -1.78 0.18
N TYR A 61 -15.51 -2.50 0.07
CA TYR A 61 -15.36 -3.89 0.44
C TYR A 61 -14.82 -3.94 1.87
N GLN A 62 -15.71 -4.14 2.83
CA GLN A 62 -15.37 -4.12 4.24
C GLN A 62 -14.98 -5.51 4.72
N VAL A 63 -13.76 -5.63 5.20
CA VAL A 63 -13.19 -6.89 5.68
C VAL A 63 -12.99 -6.79 7.19
N PRO A 64 -13.62 -7.66 7.98
CA PRO A 64 -13.52 -7.60 9.43
C PRO A 64 -12.10 -7.79 9.92
N ALA A 65 -11.76 -7.16 11.03
CA ALA A 65 -10.60 -7.53 11.82
C ALA A 65 -10.77 -8.96 12.32
N LEU A 66 -9.77 -9.79 12.07
CA LEU A 66 -9.85 -11.16 12.51
C LEU A 66 -9.46 -11.28 13.99
N PHE A 67 -9.92 -12.39 14.58
CA PHE A 67 -9.66 -12.69 15.97
C PHE A 67 -8.17 -12.68 16.33
N SER A 68 -7.88 -12.39 17.59
CA SER A 68 -6.54 -12.40 18.16
C SER A 68 -5.77 -13.68 17.80
N GLY A 69 -4.60 -13.52 17.18
CA GLY A 69 -3.70 -14.63 16.83
C GLY A 69 -3.75 -15.08 15.36
N MET A 70 -4.55 -14.50 14.49
CA MET A 70 -4.45 -14.81 13.08
C MET A 70 -3.22 -14.15 12.46
N GLU A 71 -2.44 -14.94 11.75
CA GLU A 71 -1.29 -14.47 10.98
C GLU A 71 -1.72 -13.69 9.75
N ASN A 72 -0.86 -12.79 9.29
CA ASN A 72 -1.15 -11.90 8.18
C ASN A 72 -1.39 -12.64 6.84
N GLU A 73 -0.65 -13.69 6.57
CA GLU A 73 -0.78 -14.42 5.30
C GLU A 73 -2.13 -15.14 5.14
N PRO A 74 -2.63 -15.92 6.12
CA PRO A 74 -3.99 -16.46 6.09
C PRO A 74 -5.07 -15.37 5.98
N TYR A 75 -4.87 -14.23 6.65
CA TYR A 75 -5.78 -13.08 6.51
C TYR A 75 -5.84 -12.60 5.06
N CYS A 76 -4.69 -12.30 4.46
CA CYS A 76 -4.61 -11.85 3.07
C CYS A 76 -5.22 -12.85 2.10
N ARG A 77 -5.09 -14.16 2.34
CA ARG A 77 -5.71 -15.22 1.53
C ARG A 77 -7.23 -15.20 1.63
N ASN A 78 -7.79 -15.02 2.82
CA ASN A 78 -9.24 -14.89 3.01
C ASN A 78 -9.80 -13.64 2.33
N VAL A 79 -9.11 -12.50 2.48
CA VAL A 79 -9.43 -11.26 1.76
C VAL A 79 -9.44 -11.50 0.25
N PHE A 80 -8.41 -12.16 -0.27
CA PHE A 80 -8.30 -12.48 -1.69
C PHE A 80 -9.52 -13.27 -2.19
N TYR A 81 -9.93 -14.33 -1.50
CA TYR A 81 -11.09 -15.12 -1.92
C TYR A 81 -12.39 -14.30 -1.90
N PHE A 82 -12.55 -13.44 -0.92
CA PHE A 82 -13.69 -12.52 -0.89
C PHE A 82 -13.67 -11.57 -2.09
N LEU A 83 -12.54 -10.92 -2.36
CA LEU A 83 -12.41 -9.98 -3.47
C LEU A 83 -12.56 -10.68 -4.84
N ALA A 84 -11.92 -11.82 -5.04
CA ALA A 84 -11.97 -12.57 -6.30
C ALA A 84 -13.40 -13.03 -6.67
N ARG A 85 -14.26 -13.21 -5.66
CA ARG A 85 -15.69 -13.52 -5.89
C ARG A 85 -16.49 -12.31 -6.37
N HIS A 86 -16.10 -11.10 -5.95
CA HIS A 86 -16.90 -9.89 -6.15
C HIS A 86 -16.32 -8.91 -7.18
N ILE A 87 -15.00 -8.93 -7.37
CA ILE A 87 -14.36 -8.11 -8.41
C ILE A 87 -14.38 -8.87 -9.72
N LYS A 88 -15.10 -8.32 -10.71
CA LYS A 88 -15.12 -8.82 -12.09
C LYS A 88 -14.61 -7.69 -12.96
N ALA A 89 -13.56 -7.95 -13.74
CA ALA A 89 -13.12 -7.03 -14.78
C ALA A 89 -14.14 -7.07 -15.92
N GLU A 90 -14.57 -5.92 -16.38
CA GLU A 90 -15.31 -5.77 -17.64
C GLU A 90 -14.31 -5.75 -18.81
N ASP A 91 -14.72 -6.10 -20.02
CA ASP A 91 -13.80 -6.29 -21.17
C ASP A 91 -12.90 -5.08 -21.46
N ASP A 92 -13.38 -3.85 -21.20
CA ASP A 92 -12.64 -2.60 -21.42
C ASP A 92 -12.10 -1.97 -20.10
N GLU A 93 -12.14 -2.69 -18.98
CA GLU A 93 -11.78 -2.17 -17.67
C GLU A 93 -10.35 -2.57 -17.30
N ARG A 94 -9.49 -1.58 -17.05
CA ARG A 94 -8.16 -1.81 -16.45
C ARG A 94 -8.26 -1.72 -14.94
N LEU A 95 -7.93 -2.81 -14.26
CA LEU A 95 -7.89 -2.86 -12.80
C LEU A 95 -6.57 -2.31 -12.27
N VAL A 96 -6.65 -1.43 -11.27
CA VAL A 96 -5.52 -0.90 -10.53
C VAL A 96 -5.73 -1.19 -9.05
N PHE A 97 -4.79 -1.89 -8.44
CA PHE A 97 -4.78 -2.20 -7.01
C PHE A 97 -3.74 -1.32 -6.32
N HIS A 98 -4.21 -0.31 -5.58
CA HIS A 98 -3.37 0.69 -4.94
C HIS A 98 -3.19 0.38 -3.45
N PHE A 99 -1.98 0.04 -3.06
CA PHE A 99 -1.59 -0.34 -1.70
C PHE A 99 -0.83 0.79 -0.99
N ASN A 100 -1.02 0.83 0.34
CA ASN A 100 -0.44 1.83 1.23
C ASN A 100 0.37 1.23 2.39
N TYR A 101 0.38 -0.11 2.54
CA TYR A 101 1.00 -0.81 3.66
C TYR A 101 1.74 -2.06 3.20
N PHE A 102 3.00 -2.21 3.61
CA PHE A 102 3.86 -3.35 3.23
C PHE A 102 3.32 -4.71 3.67
N GLN A 103 2.58 -4.75 4.76
CA GLN A 103 1.96 -6.00 5.25
C GLN A 103 0.97 -6.66 4.27
N HIS A 104 0.51 -5.91 3.25
CA HIS A 104 -0.41 -6.45 2.24
C HIS A 104 0.28 -7.10 1.04
N LYS A 105 1.61 -7.30 1.07
CA LYS A 105 2.36 -7.98 0.00
C LYS A 105 1.74 -9.32 -0.41
N PRO A 106 1.35 -10.23 0.52
CA PRO A 106 0.74 -11.51 0.13
C PRO A 106 -0.55 -11.32 -0.66
N LEU A 107 -1.39 -10.34 -0.28
CA LEU A 107 -2.62 -10.02 -0.99
C LEU A 107 -2.34 -9.46 -2.40
N ALA A 108 -1.37 -8.54 -2.51
CA ALA A 108 -0.97 -7.98 -3.80
C ALA A 108 -0.46 -9.06 -4.76
N SER A 109 0.33 -10.02 -4.27
CA SER A 109 0.81 -11.15 -5.05
C SER A 109 -0.33 -12.03 -5.57
N LEU A 110 -1.31 -12.33 -4.73
CA LEU A 110 -2.48 -13.13 -5.11
C LEU A 110 -3.34 -12.41 -6.17
N LEU A 111 -3.58 -11.10 -5.98
CA LEU A 111 -4.36 -10.31 -6.94
C LEU A 111 -3.64 -10.19 -8.29
N LYS A 112 -2.32 -9.97 -8.28
CA LYS A 112 -1.51 -9.93 -9.51
C LYS A 112 -1.52 -11.26 -10.26
N GLY A 113 -1.53 -12.38 -9.54
CA GLY A 113 -1.64 -13.70 -10.13
C GLY A 113 -3.03 -14.03 -10.69
N GLN A 114 -4.08 -13.46 -10.11
CA GLN A 114 -5.47 -13.68 -10.54
C GLN A 114 -5.88 -12.81 -11.74
N TYR A 115 -5.47 -11.54 -11.74
CA TYR A 115 -5.87 -10.56 -12.74
C TYR A 115 -4.69 -10.22 -13.65
N PHE A 116 -4.61 -10.88 -14.79
CA PHE A 116 -3.44 -10.85 -15.68
C PHE A 116 -3.06 -9.44 -16.16
N ASP A 117 -4.05 -8.56 -16.34
CA ASP A 117 -3.85 -7.20 -16.91
C ASP A 117 -4.01 -6.08 -15.85
N CYS A 118 -3.92 -6.46 -14.57
CA CYS A 118 -3.99 -5.47 -13.49
C CYS A 118 -2.65 -4.74 -13.31
N ARG A 119 -2.73 -3.57 -12.66
CA ARG A 119 -1.57 -2.83 -12.17
C ARG A 119 -1.56 -2.79 -10.65
N ILE A 120 -0.41 -3.11 -10.07
CA ILE A 120 -0.14 -2.91 -8.65
C ILE A 120 0.57 -1.57 -8.48
N VAL A 121 -0.07 -0.64 -7.79
CA VAL A 121 0.51 0.65 -7.39
C VAL A 121 0.79 0.62 -5.90
N PHE A 122 1.97 1.04 -5.48
CA PHE A 122 2.33 1.13 -4.07
C PHE A 122 2.78 2.53 -3.70
N THR A 123 2.17 3.14 -2.67
CA THR A 123 2.64 4.42 -2.10
C THR A 123 3.47 4.18 -0.85
N VAL A 124 4.71 4.65 -0.87
CA VAL A 124 5.65 4.54 0.25
C VAL A 124 5.43 5.69 1.22
N HIS A 125 4.69 5.44 2.30
CA HIS A 125 4.47 6.40 3.39
C HIS A 125 5.57 6.36 4.42
N TYR A 126 6.15 5.20 4.66
CA TYR A 126 7.25 4.98 5.61
C TYR A 126 8.06 3.74 5.20
N LEU A 127 9.24 3.62 5.76
CA LEU A 127 10.09 2.44 5.70
C LEU A 127 10.33 1.95 7.13
N GLY A 128 10.22 0.67 7.40
CA GLY A 128 10.27 0.09 8.75
C GLY A 128 11.56 0.43 9.50
N TRP A 129 12.70 0.41 8.82
CA TRP A 129 13.99 0.74 9.40
C TRP A 129 14.07 2.17 9.97
N CYS A 130 13.27 3.11 9.45
CA CYS A 130 13.25 4.48 9.97
C CYS A 130 12.84 4.53 11.44
N PHE A 131 11.93 3.66 11.88
CA PHE A 131 11.53 3.56 13.28
C PHE A 131 12.59 2.86 14.12
N GLU A 132 13.11 1.72 13.65
CA GLU A 132 14.10 0.90 14.37
C GLU A 132 15.46 1.61 14.52
N LEU A 133 15.92 2.33 13.50
CA LEU A 133 17.20 3.03 13.48
C LEU A 133 17.04 4.53 13.75
N LYS A 134 15.84 5.01 14.12
CA LYS A 134 15.57 6.44 14.39
C LYS A 134 16.02 7.36 13.23
N GLY A 135 15.80 6.90 11.98
CA GLY A 135 16.19 7.63 10.78
C GLY A 135 17.69 7.65 10.46
N ASN A 136 18.51 6.84 11.13
CA ASN A 136 19.96 6.79 10.90
C ASN A 136 20.30 6.10 9.57
N LYS A 137 20.41 6.89 8.49
CA LYS A 137 20.71 6.42 7.13
C LYS A 137 22.10 5.79 7.00
N THR A 138 23.09 6.30 7.75
CA THR A 138 24.44 5.73 7.72
C THR A 138 24.39 4.29 8.23
N ARG A 139 23.72 4.09 9.37
CA ARG A 139 23.56 2.74 9.93
C ARG A 139 22.74 1.83 9.02
N PHE A 140 21.71 2.36 8.38
CA PHE A 140 20.92 1.60 7.39
C PHE A 140 21.80 1.12 6.23
N ARG A 141 22.62 2.01 5.61
CA ARG A 141 23.54 1.63 4.53
C ARG A 141 24.57 0.59 4.96
N GLU A 142 25.09 0.68 6.18
CA GLU A 142 25.99 -0.33 6.74
C GLU A 142 25.30 -1.71 6.83
N LEU A 143 24.06 -1.74 7.34
CA LEU A 143 23.32 -2.99 7.54
C LEU A 143 22.95 -3.71 6.24
N ILE A 144 22.64 -2.95 5.18
CA ILE A 144 22.26 -3.54 3.88
C ILE A 144 23.47 -3.81 2.97
N ALA A 145 24.69 -3.51 3.41
CA ALA A 145 25.89 -3.82 2.65
C ALA A 145 26.05 -5.34 2.47
N GLU A 146 26.45 -5.75 1.28
CA GLU A 146 26.47 -7.17 0.85
C GLU A 146 27.29 -8.08 1.78
N GLU A 147 28.36 -7.55 2.41
CA GLU A 147 29.23 -8.30 3.31
C GLU A 147 28.79 -8.22 4.79
N TYR A 148 27.71 -7.50 5.10
CA TYR A 148 27.29 -7.31 6.47
C TYR A 148 26.70 -8.58 7.07
N GLN A 149 27.18 -8.95 8.27
CA GLN A 149 26.64 -10.08 9.04
C GLN A 149 25.88 -9.54 10.26
N PRO A 150 24.59 -9.87 10.41
CA PRO A 150 23.80 -9.40 11.54
C PRO A 150 24.32 -9.93 12.85
N LYS A 151 24.48 -9.07 13.85
CA LYS A 151 25.11 -9.36 15.15
C LYS A 151 24.14 -10.03 16.11
N ASP A 152 22.86 -9.79 15.99
CA ASP A 152 21.82 -10.28 16.90
C ASP A 152 20.47 -10.52 16.17
N ASP A 153 19.48 -10.99 16.91
CA ASP A 153 18.15 -11.28 16.38
C ASP A 153 17.40 -10.03 15.94
N LYS A 154 17.70 -8.87 16.55
CA LYS A 154 17.09 -7.61 16.19
C LYS A 154 17.55 -7.16 14.80
N GLU A 155 18.84 -7.21 14.53
CA GLU A 155 19.36 -6.90 13.19
C GLU A 155 18.89 -7.90 12.14
N ARG A 156 18.81 -9.20 12.48
CA ARG A 156 18.23 -10.22 11.60
C ARG A 156 16.77 -9.91 11.26
N GLY A 157 15.97 -9.56 12.25
CA GLY A 157 14.57 -9.17 12.07
C GLY A 157 14.41 -7.91 11.21
N LEU A 158 15.28 -6.92 11.43
CA LEU A 158 15.28 -5.71 10.62
C LEU A 158 15.62 -5.99 9.15
N LEU A 159 16.66 -6.77 8.88
CA LEU A 159 17.04 -7.15 7.52
C LEU A 159 15.96 -7.98 6.83
N ALA A 160 15.31 -8.89 7.54
CA ALA A 160 14.15 -9.64 7.02
C ALA A 160 12.98 -8.71 6.67
N SER A 161 12.74 -7.68 7.49
CA SER A 161 11.73 -6.66 7.19
C SER A 161 12.07 -5.84 5.95
N VAL A 162 13.33 -5.43 5.81
CA VAL A 162 13.82 -4.70 4.62
C VAL A 162 13.68 -5.55 3.35
N GLU A 163 14.02 -6.84 3.43
CA GLU A 163 13.87 -7.73 2.28
C GLU A 163 12.41 -7.94 1.89
N ASN A 164 11.51 -8.07 2.86
CA ASN A 164 10.07 -8.15 2.60
C ASN A 164 9.51 -6.86 1.97
N GLU A 165 9.97 -5.68 2.40
CA GLU A 165 9.65 -4.40 1.78
C GLU A 165 10.17 -4.34 0.34
N LYS A 166 11.41 -4.75 0.11
CA LYS A 166 12.05 -4.81 -1.21
C LYS A 166 11.28 -5.70 -2.17
N GLU A 167 10.90 -6.91 -1.73
CA GLU A 167 10.10 -7.82 -2.54
C GLU A 167 8.77 -7.19 -2.97
N PHE A 168 8.09 -6.44 -2.08
CA PHE A 168 6.84 -5.78 -2.44
C PHE A 168 7.07 -4.65 -3.44
N LEU A 169 8.11 -3.84 -3.24
CA LEU A 169 8.46 -2.76 -4.16
C LEU A 169 8.81 -3.29 -5.56
N HIS A 170 9.44 -4.46 -5.63
CA HIS A 170 9.72 -5.12 -6.91
C HIS A 170 8.46 -5.75 -7.55
N LEU A 171 7.53 -6.24 -6.76
CA LEU A 171 6.23 -6.77 -7.21
C LEU A 171 5.33 -5.68 -7.81
N ALA A 172 5.32 -4.48 -7.21
CA ALA A 172 4.52 -3.36 -7.68
C ALA A 172 4.94 -2.95 -9.09
N ASP A 173 4.00 -2.56 -9.94
CA ASP A 173 4.27 -2.05 -11.29
C ASP A 173 4.70 -0.58 -11.24
N GLU A 174 4.11 0.18 -10.32
CA GLU A 174 4.40 1.61 -10.11
C GLU A 174 4.57 1.89 -8.61
N VAL A 175 5.56 2.71 -8.26
CA VAL A 175 5.85 3.10 -6.88
C VAL A 175 5.74 4.61 -6.74
N ILE A 176 4.83 5.07 -5.89
CA ILE A 176 4.69 6.48 -5.56
C ILE A 176 5.55 6.78 -4.34
N VAL A 177 6.41 7.78 -4.46
CA VAL A 177 7.25 8.28 -3.37
C VAL A 177 6.88 9.72 -3.03
N LEU A 178 6.84 10.04 -1.74
CA LEU A 178 6.35 11.32 -1.23
C LEU A 178 7.46 12.36 -1.00
N SER A 179 8.72 11.96 -1.20
CA SER A 179 9.89 12.84 -1.08
C SER A 179 11.06 12.38 -1.95
N LYS A 180 11.91 13.33 -2.33
CA LYS A 180 13.18 13.03 -3.04
C LYS A 180 14.10 12.14 -2.20
N ASP A 181 14.08 12.33 -0.89
CA ASP A 181 14.88 11.54 0.04
C ASP A 181 14.48 10.06 0.03
N THR A 182 13.18 9.78 0.08
CA THR A 182 12.65 8.42 -0.06
C THR A 182 13.00 7.84 -1.43
N GLN A 183 12.86 8.62 -2.50
CA GLN A 183 13.21 8.19 -3.86
C GLN A 183 14.68 7.73 -3.94
N GLN A 184 15.60 8.53 -3.38
CA GLN A 184 17.01 8.17 -3.34
C GLN A 184 17.27 6.90 -2.52
N ILE A 185 16.65 6.78 -1.35
CA ILE A 185 16.80 5.59 -0.49
C ILE A 185 16.31 4.33 -1.21
N LEU A 186 15.19 4.39 -1.92
CA LEU A 186 14.66 3.25 -2.67
C LEU A 186 15.56 2.86 -3.84
N ALA A 187 16.12 3.82 -4.54
CA ALA A 187 17.06 3.54 -5.63
C ALA A 187 18.35 2.88 -5.11
N GLU A 188 18.98 3.48 -4.07
CA GLU A 188 20.28 3.04 -3.56
C GLU A 188 20.19 1.79 -2.67
N GLY A 189 19.19 1.72 -1.79
CA GLY A 189 19.10 0.69 -0.76
C GLY A 189 18.19 -0.49 -1.11
N TYR A 190 17.18 -0.25 -1.94
CA TYR A 190 16.19 -1.27 -2.32
C TYR A 190 16.32 -1.72 -3.78
N GLY A 191 17.16 -1.04 -4.58
CA GLY A 191 17.35 -1.37 -5.99
C GLY A 191 16.11 -1.14 -6.85
N VAL A 192 15.21 -0.23 -6.44
CA VAL A 192 14.00 0.10 -7.23
C VAL A 192 14.40 0.98 -8.40
N SER A 193 14.02 0.57 -9.61
CA SER A 193 14.32 1.31 -10.84
C SER A 193 13.63 2.68 -10.88
N SER A 194 14.32 3.69 -11.39
CA SER A 194 13.82 5.07 -11.44
C SER A 194 12.62 5.26 -12.35
N ASP A 195 12.50 4.46 -13.42
CA ASP A 195 11.38 4.46 -14.36
C ASP A 195 10.06 3.98 -13.74
N LYS A 196 10.16 3.23 -12.63
CA LYS A 196 9.06 2.70 -11.84
C LYS A 196 8.62 3.64 -10.70
N MET A 197 9.46 4.64 -10.37
CA MET A 197 9.24 5.55 -9.25
C MET A 197 8.67 6.90 -9.69
N HIS A 198 7.57 7.31 -9.08
CA HIS A 198 6.92 8.59 -9.31
C HIS A 198 6.96 9.45 -8.05
N LEU A 199 7.66 10.59 -8.13
CA LEU A 199 7.68 11.56 -7.05
C LEU A 199 6.40 12.40 -7.09
N VAL A 200 5.54 12.19 -6.09
CA VAL A 200 4.29 12.93 -5.91
C VAL A 200 4.25 13.44 -4.48
N TYR A 201 4.41 14.74 -4.30
CA TYR A 201 4.31 15.35 -2.96
C TYR A 201 2.88 15.31 -2.43
N ASN A 202 2.75 15.21 -1.11
CA ASN A 202 1.46 15.36 -0.47
C ASN A 202 0.91 16.76 -0.75
N GLY A 203 -0.29 16.81 -1.35
CA GLY A 203 -1.01 18.05 -1.57
C GLY A 203 -1.78 18.50 -0.31
N LEU A 204 -2.02 19.79 -0.22
CA LEU A 204 -3.01 20.36 0.68
C LEU A 204 -4.25 20.72 -0.16
N GLY A 205 -5.45 20.60 0.43
CA GLY A 205 -6.67 21.02 -0.27
C GLY A 205 -6.68 22.54 -0.49
N ASP A 206 -7.16 22.97 -1.65
CA ASP A 206 -7.20 24.39 -2.04
C ASP A 206 -8.05 25.28 -1.10
N GLY A 207 -8.83 24.66 -0.20
CA GLY A 207 -9.63 25.34 0.81
C GLY A 207 -8.92 25.64 2.15
N LEU A 208 -7.64 25.30 2.29
CA LEU A 208 -6.86 25.67 3.47
C LEU A 208 -6.32 27.10 3.29
N CYS A 209 -7.07 28.08 3.79
CA CYS A 209 -6.54 29.43 4.03
C CYS A 209 -5.64 29.35 5.28
N PHE A 210 -4.38 29.72 5.12
CA PHE A 210 -3.48 29.98 6.24
C PHE A 210 -3.63 31.48 6.55
N ASP A 211 -4.21 31.78 7.72
CA ASP A 211 -4.22 33.13 8.30
C ASP A 211 -2.83 33.49 8.86
#